data_4788e0232e51b854c2a69e75bc8bbdbd
#
_entry.id   4788e0232e51b854c2a69e75bc8bbdbd
#
_cell.length_a   1.000
_cell.length_b   1.000
_cell.length_c   1.000
_cell.angle_alpha   90.00
_cell.angle_beta   90.00
_cell.angle_gamma   90.00
#
_symmetry.space_group_name_H-M   'P 1'
#
loop_
_entity.id
_entity.type
_entity.pdbx_description
1 polymer ?
#
loop_
_entity_poly.entity_id
_entity_poly.type
_entity_poly.pdbx_seq_one_letter_code
_entity_poly.pdbx_strand_id
1 'polypeptide(L)'
;DQGLVDRSLERSMYTTFLASTFRSIRFGINEAHGRGVAIQLNTFLDAGAVTLDSSGRFAVDHDRIRDAVTALTTELMTLQATGDFDAAEQILDTRGVVRPEVQRVLDRLSGIPIDIQPRYVTADALATATR
;
A
#
# COMPACT_ATOMS: atom_id res chain seq x y z
N ASP A 1 -15.47 -17.43 -2.63
CA ASP A 1 -14.32 -18.33 -2.70
C ASP A 1 -14.50 -19.21 -3.92
N GLN A 2 -13.75 -18.95 -5.00
CA GLN A 2 -13.84 -19.70 -6.26
C GLN A 2 -12.87 -20.90 -6.29
N GLY A 3 -12.18 -21.18 -5.17
CA GLY A 3 -11.24 -22.31 -5.05
C GLY A 3 -10.00 -22.21 -5.95
N LEU A 4 -9.71 -21.02 -6.51
CA LEU A 4 -8.61 -20.81 -7.43
C LEU A 4 -7.23 -20.78 -6.72
N VAL A 5 -7.22 -20.55 -5.41
CA VAL A 5 -6.02 -20.46 -4.61
C VAL A 5 -6.17 -21.36 -3.38
N ASP A 6 -5.16 -22.17 -3.09
CA ASP A 6 -5.13 -23.00 -1.90
C ASP A 6 -5.16 -22.11 -0.63
N ARG A 7 -5.94 -22.53 0.37
CA ARG A 7 -6.03 -21.80 1.65
C ARG A 7 -4.68 -21.66 2.36
N SER A 8 -3.75 -22.57 2.14
CA SER A 8 -2.40 -22.45 2.68
C SER A 8 -1.63 -21.25 2.14
N LEU A 9 -1.94 -20.82 0.91
CA LEU A 9 -1.34 -19.65 0.26
C LEU A 9 -1.97 -18.32 0.70
N GLU A 10 -3.20 -18.35 1.22
CA GLU A 10 -3.93 -17.14 1.61
C GLU A 10 -3.16 -16.31 2.64
N ARG A 11 -2.59 -16.94 3.66
CA ARG A 11 -1.79 -16.26 4.69
C ARG A 11 -0.56 -15.58 4.10
N SER A 12 0.15 -16.27 3.23
CA SER A 12 1.32 -15.73 2.54
C SER A 12 0.94 -14.56 1.62
N MET A 13 -0.20 -14.67 0.95
CA MET A 13 -0.73 -13.62 0.08
C MET A 13 -0.99 -12.32 0.85
N TYR A 14 -1.70 -12.37 1.97
CA TYR A 14 -1.96 -11.17 2.78
C TYR A 14 -0.70 -10.58 3.40
N THR A 15 0.24 -11.42 3.83
CA THR A 15 1.53 -10.95 4.35
C THR A 15 2.35 -10.25 3.26
N THR A 16 2.39 -10.82 2.06
CA THR A 16 3.06 -10.22 0.89
C THR A 16 2.38 -8.93 0.48
N PHE A 17 1.05 -8.90 0.49
CA PHE A 17 0.28 -7.69 0.23
C PHE A 17 0.66 -6.57 1.21
N LEU A 18 0.67 -6.85 2.53
CA LEU A 18 1.08 -5.88 3.54
C LEU A 18 2.50 -5.35 3.30
N ALA A 19 3.45 -6.21 2.99
CA ALA A 19 4.82 -5.79 2.66
C ALA A 19 4.86 -4.89 1.42
N SER A 20 4.07 -5.20 0.39
CA SER A 20 4.00 -4.43 -0.85
C SER A 20 3.35 -3.05 -0.67
N THR A 21 2.48 -2.87 0.34
CA THR A 21 1.88 -1.55 0.62
C THR A 21 2.95 -0.51 0.96
N PHE A 22 3.94 -0.87 1.78
CA PHE A 22 5.05 0.03 2.12
C PHE A 22 5.88 0.38 0.89
N ARG A 23 6.13 -0.58 -0.01
CA ARG A 23 6.81 -0.30 -1.28
C ARG A 23 6.03 0.72 -2.10
N SER A 24 4.73 0.56 -2.25
CA SER A 24 3.89 1.45 -3.07
C SER A 24 3.80 2.86 -2.47
N ILE A 25 3.62 2.99 -1.15
CA ILE A 25 3.53 4.29 -0.49
C ILE A 25 4.85 5.07 -0.59
N ARG A 26 6.00 4.40 -0.67
CA ARG A 26 7.32 5.05 -0.86
C ARG A 26 7.45 5.85 -2.15
N PHE A 27 6.70 5.51 -3.20
CA PHE A 27 6.66 6.31 -4.42
C PHE A 27 5.93 7.65 -4.25
N GLY A 28 5.21 7.81 -3.13
CA GLY A 28 4.47 9.01 -2.77
C GLY A 28 2.96 8.82 -2.88
N ILE A 29 2.24 9.57 -2.05
CA ILE A 29 0.76 9.57 -2.04
C ILE A 29 0.15 10.69 -2.89
N ASN A 30 0.96 11.46 -3.59
CA ASN A 30 0.50 12.44 -4.58
C ASN A 30 -0.02 11.74 -5.85
N GLU A 31 0.42 10.52 -6.07
CA GLU A 31 -0.03 9.65 -7.14
C GLU A 31 -1.21 8.78 -6.68
N ALA A 32 -2.17 8.54 -7.58
CA ALA A 32 -3.39 7.79 -7.29
C ALA A 32 -3.12 6.40 -6.70
N HIS A 33 -2.08 5.70 -7.18
CA HIS A 33 -1.69 4.39 -6.67
C HIS A 33 -1.22 4.44 -5.22
N GLY A 34 -0.29 5.34 -4.89
CA GLY A 34 0.23 5.47 -3.53
C GLY A 34 -0.86 5.89 -2.55
N ARG A 35 -1.73 6.83 -2.95
CA ARG A 35 -2.86 7.29 -2.13
C ARG A 35 -3.89 6.19 -1.91
N GLY A 36 -4.24 5.43 -2.96
CA GLY A 36 -5.15 4.30 -2.85
C GLY A 36 -4.62 3.19 -1.93
N VAL A 37 -3.32 2.90 -1.98
CA VAL A 37 -2.69 1.94 -1.06
C VAL A 37 -2.64 2.46 0.37
N ALA A 38 -2.46 3.77 0.59
CA ALA A 38 -2.56 4.38 1.93
C ALA A 38 -3.97 4.24 2.51
N ILE A 39 -5.02 4.43 1.70
CA ILE A 39 -6.41 4.20 2.10
C ILE A 39 -6.61 2.75 2.56
N GLN A 40 -6.13 1.79 1.79
CA GLN A 40 -6.24 0.36 2.15
C GLN A 40 -5.55 0.07 3.48
N LEU A 41 -4.29 0.48 3.64
CA LEU A 41 -3.52 0.25 4.86
C LEU A 41 -4.19 0.88 6.08
N ASN A 42 -4.62 2.14 5.97
CA ASN A 42 -5.27 2.85 7.06
C ASN A 42 -6.63 2.23 7.43
N THR A 43 -7.41 1.81 6.45
CA THR A 43 -8.67 1.08 6.68
C THR A 43 -8.42 -0.23 7.42
N PHE A 44 -7.38 -0.99 7.06
CA PHE A 44 -7.07 -2.26 7.72
C PHE A 44 -6.50 -2.07 9.12
N LEU A 45 -5.77 -0.98 9.37
CA LEU A 45 -5.34 -0.59 10.72
C LEU A 45 -6.55 -0.24 11.61
N ASP A 46 -7.48 0.56 11.10
CA ASP A 46 -8.69 0.96 11.83
C ASP A 46 -9.60 -0.23 12.14
N ALA A 47 -9.67 -1.21 11.24
CA ALA A 47 -10.41 -2.45 11.43
C ALA A 47 -9.69 -3.47 12.35
N GLY A 48 -8.44 -3.19 12.75
CA GLY A 48 -7.61 -4.15 13.49
C GLY A 48 -7.21 -5.38 12.67
N ALA A 49 -7.36 -5.31 11.34
CA ALA A 49 -6.95 -6.35 10.40
C ALA A 49 -5.45 -6.30 10.07
N VAL A 50 -4.86 -5.13 10.29
CA VAL A 50 -3.41 -4.93 10.39
C VAL A 50 -3.13 -4.36 11.76
N THR A 51 -2.13 -4.90 12.44
CA THR A 51 -1.75 -4.51 13.79
C THR A 51 -0.32 -3.98 13.81
N LEU A 52 -0.02 -3.14 14.79
CA LEU A 52 1.31 -2.62 15.07
C LEU A 52 1.70 -2.98 16.50
N ASP A 53 2.79 -3.69 16.68
CA ASP A 53 3.31 -4.02 17.99
C ASP A 53 4.15 -2.88 18.60
N SER A 54 4.50 -3.02 19.89
CA SER A 54 5.31 -2.04 20.63
C SER A 54 6.73 -1.88 20.07
N SER A 55 7.22 -2.83 19.27
CA SER A 55 8.51 -2.75 18.61
C SER A 55 8.44 -2.04 17.23
N GLY A 56 7.24 -1.65 16.81
CA GLY A 56 7.00 -0.99 15.52
C GLY A 56 6.96 -1.96 14.35
N ARG A 57 6.58 -3.23 14.56
CA ARG A 57 6.36 -4.21 13.51
C ARG A 57 4.89 -4.31 13.16
N PHE A 58 4.61 -4.29 11.87
CA PHE A 58 3.27 -4.51 11.34
C PHE A 58 3.04 -6.01 11.11
N ALA A 59 1.83 -6.45 11.40
CA ALA A 59 1.40 -7.82 11.17
C ALA A 59 -0.04 -7.87 10.67
N VAL A 60 -0.37 -8.89 9.87
CA VAL A 60 -1.75 -9.16 9.43
C VAL A 60 -2.46 -10.00 10.49
N ASP A 61 -3.63 -9.56 10.91
CA ASP A 61 -4.59 -10.41 11.61
C ASP A 61 -5.36 -11.23 10.56
N HIS A 62 -5.02 -12.51 10.44
CA HIS A 62 -5.56 -13.40 9.41
C HIS A 62 -7.04 -13.76 9.62
N ASP A 63 -7.57 -13.55 10.83
CA ASP A 63 -8.99 -13.80 11.11
C ASP A 63 -9.86 -12.60 10.70
N ARG A 64 -9.28 -11.40 10.65
CA ARG A 64 -9.99 -10.15 10.35
C ARG A 64 -9.76 -9.60 8.94
N ILE A 65 -8.64 -9.92 8.31
CA ILE A 65 -8.26 -9.27 7.06
C ILE A 65 -9.26 -9.49 5.93
N ARG A 66 -9.86 -10.65 5.84
CA ARG A 66 -10.85 -10.96 4.80
C ARG A 66 -12.09 -10.07 4.93
N ASP A 67 -12.59 -9.92 6.16
CA ASP A 67 -13.77 -9.08 6.43
C ASP A 67 -13.46 -7.61 6.18
N ALA A 68 -12.27 -7.13 6.55
CA ALA A 68 -11.84 -5.76 6.31
C ALA A 68 -11.71 -5.46 4.79
N VAL A 69 -11.18 -6.40 4.00
CA VAL A 69 -11.13 -6.28 2.53
C VAL A 69 -12.54 -6.23 1.95
N THR A 70 -13.42 -7.11 2.42
CA THR A 70 -14.82 -7.14 1.96
C THR A 70 -15.55 -5.84 2.29
N ALA A 71 -15.39 -5.33 3.52
CA ALA A 71 -16.01 -4.08 3.95
C ALA A 71 -15.53 -2.89 3.10
N LEU A 72 -14.21 -2.73 2.91
CA LEU A 72 -13.67 -1.68 2.06
C LEU A 72 -14.14 -1.78 0.62
N THR A 73 -14.16 -3.00 0.06
CA THR A 73 -14.66 -3.23 -1.30
C THR A 73 -16.13 -2.82 -1.42
N THR A 74 -16.97 -3.22 -0.46
CA THR A 74 -18.38 -2.84 -0.43
C THR A 74 -18.56 -1.33 -0.33
N GLU A 75 -17.80 -0.66 0.53
CA GLU A 75 -17.83 0.81 0.67
C GLU A 75 -17.51 1.48 -0.67
N LEU A 76 -16.41 1.11 -1.32
CA LEU A 76 -15.99 1.70 -2.59
C LEU A 76 -16.98 1.42 -3.72
N MET A 77 -17.52 0.21 -3.81
CA MET A 77 -18.53 -0.14 -4.81
C MET A 77 -19.84 0.63 -4.58
N THR A 78 -20.22 0.87 -3.33
CA THR A 78 -21.40 1.67 -2.97
C THR A 78 -21.20 3.13 -3.39
N LEU A 79 -20.04 3.72 -3.09
CA LEU A 79 -19.71 5.08 -3.51
C LEU A 79 -19.79 5.24 -5.04
N GLN A 80 -19.24 4.29 -5.78
CA GLN A 80 -19.33 4.29 -7.24
C GLN A 80 -20.77 4.17 -7.75
N ALA A 81 -21.57 3.30 -7.13
CA ALA A 81 -22.94 3.07 -7.54
C ALA A 81 -23.86 4.27 -7.23
N THR A 82 -23.62 4.97 -6.13
CA THR A 82 -24.40 6.15 -5.70
C THR A 82 -23.89 7.46 -6.28
N GLY A 83 -22.65 7.51 -6.74
CA GLY A 83 -22.00 8.76 -7.16
C GLY A 83 -21.77 9.73 -6.00
N ASP A 84 -21.58 9.22 -4.77
CA ASP A 84 -21.38 10.03 -3.58
C ASP A 84 -19.96 10.60 -3.55
N PHE A 85 -19.82 11.77 -4.16
CA PHE A 85 -18.56 12.47 -4.32
C PHE A 85 -18.01 12.98 -2.98
N ASP A 86 -18.88 13.51 -2.12
CA ASP A 86 -18.48 14.07 -0.83
C ASP A 86 -17.90 12.99 0.10
N ALA A 87 -18.54 11.82 0.14
CA ALA A 87 -18.02 10.67 0.89
C ALA A 87 -16.71 10.13 0.31
N ALA A 88 -16.54 10.13 -1.01
CA ALA A 88 -15.28 9.76 -1.65
C ALA A 88 -14.15 10.75 -1.29
N GLU A 89 -14.41 12.05 -1.30
CA GLU A 89 -13.45 13.08 -0.89
C GLU A 89 -13.07 12.92 0.58
N GLN A 90 -14.03 12.65 1.46
CA GLN A 90 -13.78 12.38 2.87
C GLN A 90 -12.83 11.17 3.08
N ILE A 91 -13.00 10.09 2.31
CA ILE A 91 -12.09 8.93 2.36
C ILE A 91 -10.67 9.35 1.96
N LEU A 92 -10.54 10.11 0.88
CA LEU A 92 -9.25 10.62 0.42
C LEU A 92 -8.55 11.46 1.50
N ASP A 93 -9.27 12.33 2.18
CA ASP A 93 -8.70 13.26 3.16
C ASP A 93 -8.38 12.59 4.50
N THR A 94 -9.19 11.63 4.92
CA THR A 94 -9.01 10.99 6.24
C THR A 94 -8.15 9.74 6.20
N ARG A 95 -8.24 8.96 5.11
CA ARG A 95 -7.53 7.68 4.96
C ARG A 95 -6.43 7.70 3.89
N GLY A 96 -6.46 8.64 2.94
CA GLY A 96 -5.45 8.79 1.89
C GLY A 96 -4.19 9.53 2.35
N VAL A 97 -3.74 9.30 3.58
CA VAL A 97 -2.63 10.00 4.24
C VAL A 97 -1.57 9.01 4.74
N VAL A 98 -0.33 9.48 4.86
CA VAL A 98 0.73 8.69 5.52
C VAL A 98 0.67 8.95 7.02
N ARG A 99 0.23 7.97 7.79
CA ARG A 99 0.18 8.07 9.25
C ARG A 99 1.59 8.06 9.86
N PRO A 100 1.80 8.65 11.05
CA PRO A 100 3.12 8.72 11.68
C PRO A 100 3.79 7.37 11.89
N GLU A 101 3.03 6.33 12.22
CA GLU A 101 3.54 4.96 12.37
C GLU A 101 4.02 4.35 11.05
N VAL A 102 3.34 4.65 9.95
CA VAL A 102 3.75 4.25 8.60
C VAL A 102 5.01 5.03 8.21
N GLN A 103 5.04 6.35 8.45
CA GLN A 103 6.21 7.19 8.16
C GLN A 103 7.47 6.68 8.85
N ARG A 104 7.39 6.27 10.12
CA ARG A 104 8.54 5.69 10.84
C ARG A 104 9.12 4.45 10.14
N VAL A 105 8.30 3.63 9.47
CA VAL A 105 8.80 2.51 8.67
C VAL A 105 9.48 3.01 7.40
N LEU A 106 8.87 3.98 6.71
CA LEU A 106 9.44 4.57 5.50
C LEU A 106 10.80 5.22 5.77
N ASP A 107 10.94 5.91 6.90
CA ASP A 107 12.20 6.54 7.31
C ASP A 107 13.32 5.51 7.51
N ARG A 108 13.01 4.35 8.07
CA ARG A 108 13.98 3.23 8.19
C ARG A 108 14.43 2.65 6.86
N LEU A 109 13.60 2.82 5.83
CA LEU A 109 13.88 2.35 4.46
C LEU A 109 14.57 3.41 3.59
N SER A 110 14.87 4.59 4.13
CA SER A 110 15.43 5.72 3.37
C SER A 110 16.76 5.42 2.68
N GLY A 111 17.58 4.53 3.25
CA GLY A 111 18.84 4.08 2.64
C GLY A 111 18.70 3.08 1.49
N ILE A 112 17.48 2.61 1.20
CA ILE A 112 17.21 1.68 0.12
C ILE A 112 16.64 2.46 -1.07
N PRO A 113 17.19 2.34 -2.30
CA PRO A 113 16.64 3.01 -3.48
C PRO A 113 15.14 2.71 -3.66
N ILE A 114 14.35 3.73 -4.03
CA ILE A 114 12.90 3.57 -4.24
C ILE A 114 12.65 2.75 -5.50
N ASP A 115 13.47 2.97 -6.54
CA ASP A 115 13.33 2.31 -7.83
C ASP A 115 14.70 1.92 -8.39
N ILE A 116 14.68 1.11 -9.46
CA ILE A 116 15.86 0.73 -10.19
C ILE A 116 16.43 1.97 -10.89
N GLN A 117 17.71 2.23 -10.68
CA GLN A 117 18.46 3.26 -11.38
C GLN A 117 19.31 2.61 -12.48
N PRO A 118 18.80 2.46 -13.71
CA PRO A 118 19.55 1.82 -14.79
C PRO A 118 20.76 2.68 -15.18
N ARG A 119 21.92 2.04 -15.34
CA ARG A 119 23.10 2.67 -15.95
C ARG A 119 23.13 2.31 -17.44
N TYR A 120 23.01 3.31 -18.27
CA TYR A 120 23.08 3.15 -19.72
C TYR A 120 24.53 3.28 -20.18
N VAL A 121 25.31 2.23 -20.01
CA VAL A 121 26.77 2.21 -20.30
C VAL A 121 27.09 2.70 -21.72
N THR A 122 26.26 2.37 -22.69
CA THR A 122 26.41 2.82 -24.06
C THR A 122 26.18 4.33 -24.22
N ALA A 123 25.20 4.90 -23.52
CA ALA A 123 24.94 6.33 -23.55
C ALA A 123 26.09 7.12 -22.91
N ASP A 124 26.63 6.62 -21.79
CA ASP A 124 27.80 7.21 -21.13
C ASP A 124 29.02 7.21 -22.02
N ALA A 125 29.26 6.12 -22.78
CA ALA A 125 30.37 6.00 -23.75
C ALA A 125 30.22 6.98 -24.93
N LEU A 126 28.98 7.15 -25.44
CA LEU A 126 28.70 8.11 -26.52
C LEU A 126 28.87 9.56 -26.07
N ALA A 127 28.45 9.90 -24.87
CA ALA A 127 28.59 11.24 -24.28
C ALA A 127 30.06 11.63 -24.07
N THR A 128 30.96 10.65 -23.82
CA THR A 128 32.40 10.88 -23.67
C THR A 128 33.12 10.97 -25.02
N ALA A 129 32.62 10.31 -26.05
CA ALA A 129 33.21 10.33 -27.40
C ALA A 129 32.91 11.62 -28.20
N THR A 130 31.94 12.43 -27.74
CA THR A 130 31.50 13.67 -28.41
C THR A 130 32.14 14.94 -27.81
N ARG A 131 33.08 14.80 -26.88
CA ARG A 131 33.93 15.89 -26.33
C ARG A 131 35.32 15.83 -26.89
#